data_d7acf6b36efe63a06fe515983a31e26e
#
_entry.id   d7acf6b36efe63a06fe515983a31e26e
#
_cell.length_a   1.000
_cell.length_b   1.000
_cell.length_c   1.000
_cell.angle_alpha   90.00
_cell.angle_beta   90.00
_cell.angle_gamma   90.00
#
_symmetry.space_group_name_H-M   'P 1'
#
loop_
_entity.id
_entity.type
_entity.pdbx_description
1 polymer ?
#
loop_
_entity_poly.entity_id
_entity_poly.type
_entity_poly.pdbx_seq_one_letter_code
_entity_poly.pdbx_strand_id
1 'polypeptide(L)'
;MPRANRHFLPGHVWHITHRCHQKSFLLKFARDRHRYLRWVFEAKKRFGLSVLNYIVTFNHVHLLVKDTGRHVISQSMQLIACRTAQEYNQRKGRQGAFWEDRYHATAIQVDGKKRGHSDFLRLTFCFRPTRERG
;
A
#
# COMPACT_ATOMS: atom_id res chain seq x y z
N MET A 1 -7.73 5.37 -19.57
CA MET A 1 -7.07 4.54 -19.97
C MET A 1 -6.69 3.64 -19.11
N PRO A 2 -6.66 2.79 -19.40
CA PRO A 2 -6.47 1.82 -18.64
C PRO A 2 -5.11 1.76 -18.29
N ARG A 3 -4.89 1.57 -17.21
CA ARG A 3 -3.80 1.27 -16.78
C ARG A 3 -3.49 0.02 -17.21
N ALA A 4 -2.52 -0.16 -17.52
CA ALA A 4 -2.24 -1.30 -17.99
C ALA A 4 -2.30 -2.31 -17.25
N ASN A 5 -2.36 -3.16 -17.60
CA ASN A 5 -2.42 -4.30 -17.30
C ASN A 5 -1.64 -4.77 -16.26
N ARG A 6 -2.12 -4.88 -15.11
CA ARG A 6 -1.48 -5.54 -14.11
C ARG A 6 -1.77 -6.93 -14.31
N HIS A 7 -0.86 -7.72 -14.69
CA HIS A 7 -1.07 -9.12 -14.88
C HIS A 7 -1.16 -9.81 -13.54
N PHE A 8 -1.99 -10.80 -13.45
CA PHE A 8 -2.09 -11.60 -12.26
C PHE A 8 -0.97 -12.64 -12.36
N LEU A 9 -0.08 -12.63 -11.39
CA LEU A 9 1.03 -13.56 -11.36
C LEU A 9 0.98 -14.29 -10.03
N PRO A 10 0.41 -15.48 -10.02
CA PRO A 10 0.22 -16.22 -8.76
C PRO A 10 1.52 -16.35 -7.99
N GLY A 11 1.45 -16.02 -6.73
CA GLY A 11 2.62 -16.14 -5.88
C GLY A 11 3.65 -15.05 -6.03
N HIS A 12 3.45 -14.14 -6.98
CA HIS A 12 4.42 -13.07 -7.15
C HIS A 12 4.27 -12.06 -6.04
N VAL A 13 5.35 -11.38 -5.74
CA VAL A 13 5.35 -10.35 -4.73
C VAL A 13 5.39 -9.01 -5.43
N TRP A 14 4.54 -8.10 -4.99
CA TRP A 14 4.46 -6.78 -5.57
C TRP A 14 4.81 -5.73 -4.53
N HIS A 15 5.56 -4.75 -4.97
CA HIS A 15 5.87 -3.60 -4.13
C HIS A 15 4.91 -2.50 -4.55
N ILE A 16 4.06 -2.08 -3.66
CA ILE A 16 3.06 -1.09 -3.95
C ILE A 16 3.40 0.20 -3.22
N THR A 17 3.32 1.31 -3.94
CA THR A 17 3.53 2.61 -3.32
C THR A 17 2.35 3.49 -3.66
N HIS A 18 1.98 4.33 -2.75
CA HIS A 18 0.88 5.26 -2.96
C HIS A 18 1.23 6.55 -2.23
N ARG A 19 1.15 7.66 -2.94
CA ARG A 19 1.61 8.92 -2.40
C ARG A 19 0.46 9.89 -2.21
N CYS A 20 0.53 10.69 -1.16
CA CYS A 20 -0.50 11.67 -0.91
C CYS A 20 -0.44 12.80 -1.91
N HIS A 21 -1.57 13.44 -2.14
CA HIS A 21 -1.71 14.50 -3.13
C HIS A 21 -0.75 15.64 -2.84
N GLN A 22 -0.01 16.04 -3.83
CA GLN A 22 0.96 17.13 -3.72
C GLN A 22 1.95 16.91 -2.58
N LYS A 23 2.20 15.68 -2.26
CA LYS A 23 3.14 15.31 -1.21
C LYS A 23 2.79 15.90 0.14
N SER A 24 1.53 16.25 0.34
CA SER A 24 1.08 16.79 1.62
C SER A 24 1.18 15.74 2.69
N PHE A 25 1.43 16.16 3.92
CA PHE A 25 1.57 15.23 5.02
C PHE A 25 0.21 14.85 5.57
N LEU A 26 -0.60 14.22 4.76
CA LEU A 26 -1.94 13.85 5.19
C LEU A 26 -1.94 12.67 6.16
N LEU A 27 -0.85 11.94 6.21
CA LEU A 27 -0.73 10.84 7.15
C LEU A 27 0.20 11.20 8.28
N LYS A 28 0.23 12.49 8.62
CA LYS A 28 1.16 12.97 9.61
C LYS A 28 0.95 12.41 11.01
N PHE A 29 -0.27 12.26 11.42
CA PHE A 29 -0.54 11.81 12.78
C PHE A 29 -0.70 10.29 12.85
N ALA A 30 -0.30 9.74 13.98
CA ALA A 30 -0.39 8.30 14.17
C ALA A 30 -1.80 7.79 13.96
N ARG A 31 -2.79 8.55 14.37
CA ARG A 31 -4.17 8.16 14.18
C ARG A 31 -4.47 7.90 12.71
N ASP A 32 -3.98 8.76 11.83
CA ASP A 32 -4.27 8.63 10.42
C ASP A 32 -3.57 7.41 9.85
N ARG A 33 -2.36 7.17 10.28
CA ARG A 33 -1.63 5.99 9.81
C ARG A 33 -2.29 4.70 10.31
N HIS A 34 -2.80 4.73 11.54
CA HIS A 34 -3.50 3.57 12.07
C HIS A 34 -4.81 3.33 11.33
N ARG A 35 -5.50 4.38 10.93
CA ARG A 35 -6.73 4.20 10.16
C ARG A 35 -6.42 3.56 8.82
N TYR A 36 -5.32 3.97 8.21
CA TYR A 36 -4.91 3.37 6.95
C TYR A 36 -4.68 1.85 7.16
N LEU A 37 -3.96 1.50 8.20
CA LEU A 37 -3.66 0.11 8.46
C LEU A 37 -4.92 -0.69 8.82
N ARG A 38 -5.91 -0.04 9.41
CA ARG A 38 -7.17 -0.72 9.68
C ARG A 38 -7.82 -1.13 8.37
N TRP A 39 -7.76 -0.29 7.35
CA TRP A 39 -8.34 -0.65 6.07
C TRP A 39 -7.51 -1.70 5.35
N VAL A 40 -6.20 -1.71 5.57
CA VAL A 40 -5.37 -2.78 5.05
C VAL A 40 -5.82 -4.10 5.68
N PHE A 41 -6.06 -4.09 6.99
CA PHE A 41 -6.50 -5.28 7.68
C PHE A 41 -7.86 -5.72 7.18
N GLU A 42 -8.73 -4.77 6.92
CA GLU A 42 -10.05 -5.08 6.40
C GLU A 42 -9.96 -5.71 5.00
N ALA A 43 -9.04 -5.22 4.19
CA ALA A 43 -8.84 -5.79 2.87
C ALA A 43 -8.34 -7.22 2.97
N LYS A 44 -7.49 -7.49 3.94
CA LYS A 44 -7.02 -8.86 4.16
C LYS A 44 -8.21 -9.76 4.47
N LYS A 45 -9.12 -9.28 5.27
CA LYS A 45 -10.27 -10.09 5.63
C LYS A 45 -11.24 -10.27 4.48
N ARG A 46 -11.48 -9.23 3.72
CA ARG A 46 -12.47 -9.30 2.67
C ARG A 46 -11.99 -9.96 1.40
N PHE A 47 -10.76 -9.67 1.02
CA PHE A 47 -10.28 -10.12 -0.27
C PHE A 47 -9.13 -11.11 -0.20
N GLY A 48 -8.64 -11.36 0.97
CA GLY A 48 -7.53 -12.28 1.11
C GLY A 48 -6.18 -11.68 0.75
N LEU A 49 -6.07 -10.36 0.90
CA LEU A 49 -4.79 -9.71 0.61
C LEU A 49 -3.71 -10.25 1.52
N SER A 50 -2.59 -10.63 0.96
CA SER A 50 -1.49 -11.15 1.74
C SER A 50 -0.41 -10.09 1.84
N VAL A 51 -0.26 -9.49 3.00
CA VAL A 51 0.69 -8.40 3.20
C VAL A 51 1.92 -8.95 3.89
N LEU A 52 3.06 -8.82 3.24
CA LEU A 52 4.30 -9.34 3.79
C LEU A 52 5.03 -8.29 4.63
N ASN A 53 4.88 -7.04 4.25
CA ASN A 53 5.53 -5.98 5.00
C ASN A 53 4.91 -4.66 4.59
N TYR A 54 5.13 -3.63 5.38
CA TYR A 54 4.59 -2.33 5.05
C TYR A 54 5.34 -1.24 5.76
N ILE A 55 5.19 -0.03 5.29
CA ILE A 55 5.68 1.12 6.00
C ILE A 55 4.77 2.26 5.60
N VAL A 56 4.32 3.03 6.56
CA VAL A 56 3.44 4.16 6.32
C VAL A 56 4.15 5.38 6.84
N THR A 57 4.47 6.29 5.94
CA THR A 57 5.13 7.52 6.35
C THR A 57 4.12 8.66 6.38
N PHE A 58 4.60 9.87 6.55
CA PHE A 58 3.70 11.02 6.66
C PHE A 58 2.94 11.31 5.38
N ASN A 59 3.50 10.97 4.24
CA ASN A 59 2.85 11.31 2.98
C ASN A 59 2.88 10.22 1.93
N HIS A 60 3.25 9.02 2.29
CA HIS A 60 3.15 7.93 1.34
C HIS A 60 3.23 6.60 2.06
N VAL A 61 2.84 5.56 1.38
CA VAL A 61 2.83 4.23 1.97
C VAL A 61 3.54 3.28 1.04
N HIS A 62 4.11 2.26 1.62
CA HIS A 62 4.71 1.17 0.86
C HIS A 62 4.13 -0.12 1.42
N LEU A 63 3.69 -0.98 0.53
CA LEU A 63 3.20 -2.29 0.92
C LEU A 63 3.91 -3.34 0.10
N LEU A 64 4.24 -4.44 0.74
CA LEU A 64 4.83 -5.55 0.04
C LEU A 64 3.79 -6.65 0.14
N VAL A 65 3.17 -7.00 -0.95
CA VAL A 65 2.06 -7.94 -0.94
C VAL A 65 2.30 -9.09 -1.89
N LYS A 66 1.70 -10.22 -1.59
CA LYS A 66 1.81 -11.38 -2.44
C LYS A 66 0.52 -11.52 -3.21
N ASP A 67 0.64 -11.85 -4.48
CA ASP A 67 -0.53 -11.97 -5.33
C ASP A 67 -1.24 -13.28 -5.03
N THR A 68 -2.43 -13.21 -4.48
CA THR A 68 -3.14 -14.41 -4.08
C THR A 68 -4.35 -14.70 -4.96
N GLY A 69 -4.68 -13.83 -5.88
CA GLY A 69 -5.82 -14.08 -6.73
C GLY A 69 -6.05 -12.93 -7.69
N ARG A 70 -6.82 -13.21 -8.74
CA ARG A 70 -7.08 -12.21 -9.72
C ARG A 70 -7.84 -11.08 -9.09
N HIS A 71 -7.44 -9.88 -9.29
CA HIS A 71 -8.09 -8.68 -8.79
C HIS A 71 -8.02 -8.48 -7.28
N VAL A 72 -7.33 -9.36 -6.56
CA VAL A 72 -7.24 -9.19 -5.11
C VAL A 72 -6.53 -7.90 -4.77
N ILE A 73 -5.39 -7.65 -5.39
CA ILE A 73 -4.63 -6.44 -5.09
C ILE A 73 -5.40 -5.20 -5.53
N SER A 74 -5.97 -5.21 -6.71
CA SER A 74 -6.66 -4.01 -7.20
C SER A 74 -7.89 -3.70 -6.36
N GLN A 75 -8.66 -4.71 -5.99
CA GLN A 75 -9.83 -4.48 -5.17
C GLN A 75 -9.43 -4.03 -3.77
N SER A 76 -8.37 -4.62 -3.25
CA SER A 76 -7.88 -4.24 -1.93
C SER A 76 -7.41 -2.80 -1.92
N MET A 77 -6.63 -2.41 -2.92
CA MET A 77 -6.12 -1.05 -2.95
C MET A 77 -7.24 -0.05 -3.16
N GLN A 78 -8.27 -0.42 -3.91
CA GLN A 78 -9.39 0.46 -4.09
C GLN A 78 -10.10 0.69 -2.76
N LEU A 79 -10.35 -0.37 -2.03
CA LEU A 79 -10.99 -0.23 -0.73
C LEU A 79 -10.16 0.61 0.22
N ILE A 80 -8.88 0.28 0.34
CA ILE A 80 -8.00 0.96 1.27
C ILE A 80 -7.90 2.43 0.94
N ALA A 81 -7.64 2.74 -0.30
CA ALA A 81 -7.43 4.13 -0.70
C ALA A 81 -8.70 4.95 -0.58
N CYS A 82 -9.81 4.42 -1.06
CA CYS A 82 -11.05 5.17 -1.03
C CYS A 82 -11.54 5.40 0.39
N ARG A 83 -11.49 4.38 1.21
CA ARG A 83 -11.98 4.55 2.57
C ARG A 83 -11.10 5.46 3.39
N THR A 84 -9.80 5.37 3.21
CA THR A 84 -8.89 6.25 3.92
C THR A 84 -9.17 7.69 3.53
N ALA A 85 -9.33 7.94 2.24
CA ALA A 85 -9.59 9.29 1.78
C ALA A 85 -10.93 9.81 2.30
N GLN A 86 -11.96 8.99 2.25
CA GLN A 86 -13.28 9.41 2.68
C GLN A 86 -13.30 9.72 4.17
N GLU A 87 -12.72 8.86 4.97
CA GLU A 87 -12.69 9.07 6.40
C GLU A 87 -11.92 10.33 6.78
N TYR A 88 -10.77 10.49 6.15
CA TYR A 88 -9.93 11.64 6.47
C TYR A 88 -10.64 12.94 6.08
N ASN A 89 -11.15 12.99 4.88
CA ASN A 89 -11.79 14.19 4.40
C ASN A 89 -13.02 14.53 5.22
N GLN A 90 -13.77 13.51 5.60
CA GLN A 90 -14.96 13.74 6.37
C GLN A 90 -14.61 14.24 7.78
N ARG A 91 -13.63 13.64 8.41
CA ARG A 91 -13.25 14.02 9.75
C ARG A 91 -12.65 15.42 9.78
N LYS A 92 -11.91 15.79 8.76
CA LYS A 92 -11.26 17.08 8.73
C LYS A 92 -12.06 18.16 8.02
N GLY A 93 -13.23 17.84 7.52
CA GLY A 93 -14.01 18.81 6.78
C GLY A 93 -13.28 19.26 5.52
N ARG A 94 -12.56 18.34 4.90
CA ARG A 94 -11.69 18.67 3.79
C ARG A 94 -12.29 18.13 2.52
N GLN A 95 -12.01 18.79 1.42
CA GLN A 95 -12.45 18.29 0.12
C GLN A 95 -11.26 18.15 -0.77
N GLY A 96 -11.42 17.41 -1.84
CA GLY A 96 -10.34 17.26 -2.79
C GLY A 96 -9.61 15.97 -2.67
N ALA A 97 -8.63 15.80 -3.51
CA ALA A 97 -7.92 14.55 -3.60
C ALA A 97 -7.06 14.29 -2.38
N PHE A 98 -7.08 13.05 -1.92
CA PHE A 98 -6.22 12.64 -0.84
C PHE A 98 -4.94 12.03 -1.44
N TRP A 99 -5.09 11.26 -2.52
CA TRP A 99 -3.96 10.58 -3.15
C TRP A 99 -3.56 11.28 -4.43
N GLU A 100 -2.25 11.25 -4.70
CA GLU A 100 -1.75 11.94 -5.87
C GLU A 100 -2.25 11.30 -7.15
N ASP A 101 -2.25 10.01 -7.18
CA ASP A 101 -2.63 9.28 -8.35
C ASP A 101 -2.98 7.90 -7.91
N ARG A 102 -3.11 6.98 -8.83
CA ARG A 102 -3.29 5.62 -8.47
C ARG A 102 -2.03 5.10 -7.88
N TYR A 103 -2.14 4.01 -7.16
CA TYR A 103 -0.96 3.39 -6.59
C TYR A 103 -0.10 2.80 -7.71
N HIS A 104 1.17 2.65 -7.43
CA HIS A 104 2.10 2.02 -8.35
C HIS A 104 2.43 0.64 -7.83
N ALA A 105 2.51 -0.32 -8.71
CA ALA A 105 2.84 -1.68 -8.31
C ALA A 105 4.00 -2.17 -9.17
N THR A 106 5.04 -2.65 -8.54
CA THR A 106 6.20 -3.17 -9.22
C THR A 106 6.41 -4.62 -8.80
N ALA A 107 6.53 -5.49 -9.75
CA ALA A 107 6.73 -6.90 -9.44
C ALA A 107 8.15 -7.12 -8.94
N ILE A 108 8.27 -7.89 -7.87
CA ILE A 108 9.56 -8.21 -7.33
C ILE A 108 9.89 -9.61 -7.78
N GLN A 109 11.03 -9.78 -8.41
CA GLN A 109 11.40 -11.07 -8.84
C GLN A 109 11.92 -11.87 -7.70
N VAL A 110 11.26 -12.94 -7.38
CA VAL A 110 11.72 -13.79 -6.31
C VAL A 110 11.87 -15.12 -6.93
N ASP A 111 12.90 -15.31 -7.67
CA ASP A 111 13.03 -16.56 -8.38
C ASP A 111 14.10 -17.44 -7.82
N GLY A 112 14.47 -17.24 -6.64
CA GLY A 112 15.44 -18.11 -6.05
C GLY A 112 16.87 -17.69 -6.29
N LYS A 113 17.10 -16.71 -7.13
CA LYS A 113 18.44 -16.30 -7.33
C LYS A 113 18.84 -15.40 -6.22
N LYS A 114 20.10 -15.39 -5.92
CA LYS A 114 20.57 -14.61 -4.87
C LYS A 114 20.21 -13.17 -5.03
N ARG A 115 20.24 -12.68 -6.22
CA ARG A 115 19.93 -11.32 -6.42
C ARG A 115 18.49 -11.00 -6.01
N GLY A 116 17.56 -11.80 -6.41
CA GLY A 116 16.20 -11.54 -6.05
C GLY A 116 15.98 -11.61 -4.56
N HIS A 117 16.61 -12.58 -3.94
CA HIS A 117 16.49 -12.75 -2.52
C HIS A 117 17.08 -11.54 -1.80
N SER A 118 18.21 -11.10 -2.28
CA SER A 118 18.88 -9.99 -1.67
C SER A 118 18.04 -8.72 -1.79
N ASP A 119 17.45 -8.51 -2.94
CA ASP A 119 16.61 -7.35 -3.14
C ASP A 119 15.39 -7.39 -2.22
N PHE A 120 14.83 -8.56 -2.05
CA PHE A 120 13.69 -8.70 -1.20
C PHE A 120 14.06 -8.37 0.23
N LEU A 121 15.17 -8.87 0.70
CA LEU A 121 15.62 -8.58 2.05
C LEU A 121 15.92 -7.10 2.22
N ARG A 122 16.46 -6.49 1.20
CA ARG A 122 16.77 -5.09 1.26
C ARG A 122 15.49 -4.27 1.38
N LEU A 123 14.48 -4.61 0.61
CA LEU A 123 13.22 -3.90 0.70
C LEU A 123 12.60 -4.09 2.07
N THR A 124 12.66 -5.28 2.58
CA THR A 124 12.10 -5.55 3.89
C THR A 124 12.81 -4.73 4.93
N PHE A 125 14.10 -4.63 4.81
CA PHE A 125 14.86 -3.88 5.76
C PHE A 125 14.56 -2.39 5.64
N CYS A 126 14.40 -1.90 4.46
CA CYS A 126 14.06 -0.51 4.26
C CYS A 126 12.67 -0.18 4.76
N PHE A 127 11.81 -1.16 4.76
CA PHE A 127 10.45 -0.92 5.16
C PHE A 127 10.24 -1.18 6.63
N ARG A 128 11.30 -1.20 7.39
CA ARG A 128 11.18 -1.39 8.79
C ARG A 128 10.22 -0.36 9.30
N PRO A 129 9.28 -0.68 10.09
CA PRO A 129 8.26 0.24 10.53
C PRO A 129 8.88 1.38 11.31
N THR A 130 8.42 2.56 11.01
CA THR A 130 8.96 3.64 11.72
C THR A 130 8.28 3.64 13.02
N ARG A 131 8.97 3.96 14.05
CA ARG A 131 8.42 3.94 15.29
C ARG A 131 7.53 5.02 15.37
N GLU A 132 6.45 4.82 15.85
CA GLU A 132 5.52 5.80 15.97
C GLU A 132 5.92 6.67 17.02
N ARG A 133 5.96 7.85 16.86
CA ARG A 133 6.25 8.66 17.81
C ARG A 133 5.13 9.40 18.10
N GLY A 134 4.25 9.19 18.10
CA GLY A 134 3.19 9.92 18.51
C GLY A 134 2.09 9.93 17.97
#